data_df2dfc601ee224dd710eaddc642217a7
#
_entry.id   df2dfc601ee224dd710eaddc642217a7
#
_cell.length_a   1.000
_cell.length_b   1.000
_cell.length_c   1.000
_cell.angle_alpha   90.00
_cell.angle_beta   90.00
_cell.angle_gamma   90.00
#
_symmetry.space_group_name_H-M   'P 1'
#
loop_
_entity.id
_entity.type
_entity.pdbx_description
1 polymer ?
#
loop_
_entity_poly.entity_id
_entity_poly.type
_entity_poly.pdbx_seq_one_letter_code
_entity_poly.pdbx_strand_id
1 'polypeptide(L)'
;MILKANKELKQKYHKCEEITNFKQMLDRSAEIYKTRIAFKLKDKEGKIYDKTYEELKQDVTALGTSLIECGLLNKRIAVIGKNSYKWAISYLAASIVGIVVPIDKELHSDDVINFMNVSESKCILGDNKNLKKINENIEKLENKETLFIDFDSKIQEGNLLSFEIQMEKGKNLVEEGNTDFDKIIVNPDELKILLFTSGTTGNAKGVCLSQRNICSNILSIYGIVKVKRSDLFFSILPIH
;
A
#
# COMPACT_ATOMS: atom_id res chain seq x y z
N MET A 1 9.92 -41.44 15.88
CA MET A 1 9.71 -40.20 16.63
C MET A 1 9.35 -39.00 15.73
N ILE A 2 10.07 -38.74 14.63
CA ILE A 2 9.83 -37.63 13.70
C ILE A 2 8.46 -37.70 13.00
N LEU A 3 7.97 -38.91 12.62
CA LEU A 3 6.67 -39.10 11.96
C LEU A 3 5.45 -38.84 12.87
N LYS A 4 5.58 -39.03 14.20
CA LYS A 4 4.52 -38.69 15.17
C LYS A 4 4.44 -37.17 15.39
N ALA A 5 5.58 -36.49 15.48
CA ALA A 5 5.63 -35.04 15.62
C ALA A 5 4.99 -34.31 14.41
N ASN A 6 5.19 -34.82 13.18
CA ASN A 6 4.55 -34.27 11.99
C ASN A 6 3.03 -34.46 11.95
N LYS A 7 2.50 -35.51 12.58
CA LYS A 7 1.06 -35.75 12.66
C LYS A 7 0.38 -34.83 13.69
N GLU A 8 1.03 -34.56 14.81
CA GLU A 8 0.57 -33.62 15.83
C GLU A 8 0.67 -32.15 15.37
N LEU A 9 1.68 -31.79 14.58
CA LEU A 9 1.80 -30.48 13.97
C LEU A 9 0.70 -30.20 12.94
N LYS A 10 0.33 -31.18 12.10
CA LYS A 10 -0.75 -31.05 11.12
C LYS A 10 -2.12 -30.76 11.74
N GLN A 11 -2.37 -31.11 12.98
CA GLN A 11 -3.62 -30.80 13.70
C GLN A 11 -3.67 -29.39 14.28
N LYS A 12 -2.55 -28.66 14.34
CA LYS A 12 -2.48 -27.30 14.91
C LYS A 12 -2.68 -26.17 13.91
N TYR A 13 -2.61 -26.42 12.61
CA TYR A 13 -2.75 -25.39 11.60
C TYR A 13 -4.22 -25.19 11.20
N HIS A 14 -4.64 -23.91 11.18
CA HIS A 14 -5.94 -23.53 10.64
C HIS A 14 -5.90 -23.63 9.11
N LYS A 15 -6.96 -24.21 8.53
CA LYS A 15 -7.13 -24.16 7.08
C LYS A 15 -7.53 -22.75 6.68
N CYS A 16 -6.78 -22.18 5.77
CA CYS A 16 -7.12 -20.94 5.09
C CYS A 16 -7.10 -21.17 3.59
N GLU A 17 -7.94 -20.44 2.89
CA GLU A 17 -7.92 -20.49 1.43
C GLU A 17 -6.74 -19.68 0.92
N GLU A 18 -6.11 -20.15 -0.14
CA GLU A 18 -4.94 -19.55 -0.72
C GLU A 18 -5.27 -18.17 -1.30
N ILE A 19 -4.46 -17.18 -0.96
CA ILE A 19 -4.38 -15.89 -1.62
C ILE A 19 -2.97 -15.72 -2.18
N THR A 20 -2.85 -15.20 -3.39
CA THR A 20 -1.57 -15.11 -4.09
C THR A 20 -1.16 -13.67 -4.36
N ASN A 21 -2.11 -12.74 -4.37
CA ASN A 21 -1.88 -11.33 -4.61
C ASN A 21 -2.91 -10.45 -3.90
N PHE A 22 -2.60 -9.15 -3.78
CA PHE A 22 -3.44 -8.21 -3.03
C PHE A 22 -4.75 -7.89 -3.72
N LYS A 23 -4.80 -7.91 -5.07
CA LYS A 23 -6.06 -7.70 -5.77
C LYS A 23 -7.05 -8.82 -5.47
N GLN A 24 -6.60 -10.07 -5.54
CA GLN A 24 -7.41 -11.24 -5.14
C GLN A 24 -7.85 -11.14 -3.68
N MET A 25 -6.95 -10.76 -2.76
CA MET A 25 -7.27 -10.57 -1.34
C MET A 25 -8.34 -9.50 -1.15
N LEU A 26 -8.22 -8.37 -1.85
CA LEU A 26 -9.14 -7.24 -1.77
C LEU A 26 -10.53 -7.61 -2.31
N ASP A 27 -10.58 -8.17 -3.53
CA ASP A 27 -11.81 -8.56 -4.20
C ASP A 27 -12.59 -9.56 -3.37
N ARG A 28 -11.91 -10.59 -2.90
CA ARG A 28 -12.51 -11.64 -2.09
C ARG A 28 -12.97 -11.15 -0.72
N SER A 29 -12.18 -10.31 -0.06
CA SER A 29 -12.57 -9.74 1.23
C SER A 29 -13.82 -8.87 1.10
N ALA A 30 -13.93 -8.08 0.04
CA ALA A 30 -15.09 -7.27 -0.24
C ALA A 30 -16.34 -8.12 -0.57
N GLU A 31 -16.17 -9.25 -1.27
CA GLU A 31 -17.26 -10.18 -1.57
C GLU A 31 -17.78 -10.87 -0.30
N ILE A 32 -16.88 -11.44 0.51
CA ILE A 32 -17.24 -12.26 1.69
C ILE A 32 -17.72 -11.38 2.87
N TYR A 33 -17.08 -10.23 3.07
CA TYR A 33 -17.27 -9.40 4.27
C TYR A 33 -17.95 -8.07 4.00
N LYS A 34 -18.38 -7.82 2.80
CA LYS A 34 -18.99 -6.62 2.25
C LYS A 34 -19.24 -5.48 3.24
N THR A 35 -20.22 -5.60 4.10
CA THR A 35 -20.68 -4.60 5.07
C THR A 35 -19.94 -4.64 6.42
N ARG A 36 -18.98 -5.56 6.58
CA ARG A 36 -18.19 -5.61 7.82
C ARG A 36 -17.13 -4.53 7.82
N ILE A 37 -16.76 -4.11 9.02
CA ILE A 37 -15.74 -3.10 9.23
C ILE A 37 -14.37 -3.68 8.93
N ALA A 38 -13.66 -3.09 7.99
CA ALA A 38 -12.26 -3.36 7.68
C ALA A 38 -11.32 -2.46 8.49
N PHE A 39 -11.69 -1.18 8.68
CA PHE A 39 -10.91 -0.21 9.45
C PHE A 39 -11.80 0.57 10.42
N LYS A 40 -11.30 0.74 11.65
CA LYS A 40 -11.78 1.72 12.61
C LYS A 40 -10.78 2.86 12.67
N LEU A 41 -11.23 4.05 12.40
CA LEU A 41 -10.41 5.23 12.21
C LEU A 41 -10.82 6.31 13.20
N LYS A 42 -9.87 7.19 13.53
CA LYS A 42 -10.12 8.35 14.39
C LYS A 42 -9.75 9.61 13.61
N ASP A 43 -10.67 10.56 13.52
CA ASP A 43 -10.41 11.84 12.88
C ASP A 43 -9.59 12.80 13.78
N LYS A 44 -9.32 14.01 13.29
CA LYS A 44 -8.56 15.04 14.02
C LYS A 44 -9.30 15.55 15.26
N GLU A 45 -10.62 15.40 15.31
CA GLU A 45 -11.49 15.81 16.41
C GLU A 45 -11.67 14.70 17.45
N GLY A 46 -11.14 13.52 17.16
CA GLY A 46 -11.21 12.35 18.03
C GLY A 46 -12.44 11.48 17.81
N LYS A 47 -13.29 11.79 16.83
CA LYS A 47 -14.47 11.00 16.47
C LYS A 47 -14.04 9.73 15.74
N ILE A 48 -14.65 8.61 16.15
CA ILE A 48 -14.43 7.32 15.49
C ILE A 48 -15.39 7.19 14.33
N TYR A 49 -14.85 6.73 13.19
CA TYR A 49 -15.60 6.33 12.01
C TYR A 49 -15.06 5.04 11.44
N ASP A 50 -15.91 4.34 10.72
CA ASP A 50 -15.62 3.01 10.20
C ASP A 50 -15.49 3.05 8.68
N LYS A 51 -14.70 2.10 8.13
CA LYS A 51 -14.65 1.77 6.71
C LYS A 51 -14.93 0.29 6.55
N THR A 52 -15.88 -0.06 5.72
CA THR A 52 -16.22 -1.45 5.39
C THR A 52 -15.24 -2.03 4.38
N TYR A 53 -15.27 -3.36 4.18
CA TYR A 53 -14.47 -4.02 3.13
C TYR A 53 -14.89 -3.60 1.73
N GLU A 54 -16.19 -3.33 1.51
CA GLU A 54 -16.68 -2.80 0.23
C GLU A 54 -16.14 -1.41 -0.04
N GLU A 55 -16.21 -0.49 0.93
CA GLU A 55 -15.64 0.85 0.82
C GLU A 55 -14.12 0.81 0.63
N LEU A 56 -13.40 -0.10 1.32
CA LEU A 56 -11.97 -0.28 1.12
C LEU A 56 -11.67 -0.65 -0.34
N LYS A 57 -12.39 -1.61 -0.92
CA LYS A 57 -12.23 -1.99 -2.32
C LYS A 57 -12.52 -0.82 -3.24
N GLN A 58 -13.63 -0.11 -3.03
CA GLN A 58 -14.01 1.07 -3.84
C GLN A 58 -12.94 2.16 -3.76
N ASP A 59 -12.42 2.46 -2.56
CA ASP A 59 -11.40 3.50 -2.38
C ASP A 59 -10.06 3.09 -3.04
N VAL A 60 -9.65 1.81 -2.96
CA VAL A 60 -8.45 1.31 -3.64
C VAL A 60 -8.63 1.33 -5.16
N THR A 61 -9.81 0.95 -5.67
CA THR A 61 -10.13 0.99 -7.10
C THR A 61 -10.10 2.43 -7.62
N ALA A 62 -10.73 3.36 -6.92
CA ALA A 62 -10.74 4.77 -7.29
C ALA A 62 -9.32 5.36 -7.35
N LEU A 63 -8.53 5.17 -6.28
CA LEU A 63 -7.15 5.64 -6.27
C LEU A 63 -6.33 4.98 -7.40
N GLY A 64 -6.45 3.66 -7.57
CA GLY A 64 -5.74 2.93 -8.61
C GLY A 64 -6.09 3.41 -10.01
N THR A 65 -7.37 3.67 -10.29
CA THR A 65 -7.82 4.25 -11.57
C THR A 65 -7.21 5.63 -11.80
N SER A 66 -7.19 6.49 -10.77
CA SER A 66 -6.55 7.81 -10.86
C SER A 66 -5.04 7.71 -11.11
N LEU A 67 -4.34 6.76 -10.45
CA LEU A 67 -2.90 6.54 -10.69
C LEU A 67 -2.62 6.06 -12.11
N ILE A 68 -3.48 5.21 -12.69
CA ILE A 68 -3.36 4.79 -14.11
C ILE A 68 -3.51 5.98 -15.03
N GLU A 69 -4.51 6.83 -14.79
CA GLU A 69 -4.75 8.06 -15.56
C GLU A 69 -3.59 9.06 -15.46
N CYS A 70 -2.85 9.04 -14.33
CA CYS A 70 -1.60 9.79 -14.18
C CYS A 70 -0.39 9.14 -14.90
N GLY A 71 -0.57 8.08 -15.68
CA GLY A 71 0.50 7.39 -16.39
C GLY A 71 1.41 6.51 -15.52
N LEU A 72 0.93 6.11 -14.34
CA LEU A 72 1.72 5.37 -13.36
C LEU A 72 1.60 3.84 -13.48
N LEU A 73 0.87 3.33 -14.47
CA LEU A 73 0.77 1.90 -14.73
C LEU A 73 2.17 1.29 -14.93
N ASN A 74 2.48 0.23 -14.18
CA ASN A 74 3.78 -0.45 -14.16
C ASN A 74 4.98 0.45 -13.78
N LYS A 75 4.74 1.59 -13.13
CA LYS A 75 5.79 2.45 -12.59
C LYS A 75 6.07 2.15 -11.12
N ARG A 76 7.21 2.64 -10.61
CA ARG A 76 7.54 2.60 -9.20
C ARG A 76 6.93 3.80 -8.51
N ILE A 77 6.20 3.54 -7.44
CA ILE A 77 5.39 4.50 -6.71
C ILE A 77 5.77 4.44 -5.24
N ALA A 78 6.41 5.48 -4.74
CA ALA A 78 6.80 5.58 -3.35
C ALA A 78 5.59 5.92 -2.46
N VAL A 79 5.58 5.40 -1.23
CA VAL A 79 4.57 5.73 -0.21
C VAL A 79 5.28 6.00 1.10
N ILE A 80 5.07 7.19 1.68
CA ILE A 80 5.68 7.64 2.93
C ILE A 80 4.64 8.26 3.86
N GLY A 81 4.78 8.07 5.16
CA GLY A 81 3.91 8.75 6.14
C GLY A 81 3.58 7.91 7.36
N LYS A 82 2.81 8.52 8.26
CA LYS A 82 2.31 7.82 9.45
C LYS A 82 1.25 6.79 9.10
N ASN A 83 1.08 5.79 9.97
CA ASN A 83 -0.01 4.83 9.86
C ASN A 83 -1.35 5.56 9.71
N SER A 84 -1.99 5.38 8.58
CA SER A 84 -3.27 6.01 8.25
C SER A 84 -4.02 5.19 7.20
N TYR A 85 -5.31 5.41 7.08
CA TYR A 85 -6.11 4.81 6.03
C TYR A 85 -5.63 5.22 4.63
N LYS A 86 -5.27 6.49 4.45
CA LYS A 86 -4.73 7.02 3.19
C LYS A 86 -3.44 6.28 2.81
N TRP A 87 -2.55 6.03 3.77
CA TRP A 87 -1.33 5.24 3.54
C TRP A 87 -1.67 3.80 3.11
N ALA A 88 -2.60 3.15 3.82
CA ALA A 88 -2.96 1.75 3.52
C ALA A 88 -3.56 1.59 2.11
N ILE A 89 -4.50 2.45 1.71
CA ILE A 89 -5.07 2.39 0.36
C ILE A 89 -4.07 2.79 -0.72
N SER A 90 -3.14 3.72 -0.42
CA SER A 90 -2.04 4.07 -1.32
C SER A 90 -1.09 2.89 -1.56
N TYR A 91 -0.72 2.17 -0.50
CA TYR A 91 0.11 0.97 -0.61
C TYR A 91 -0.55 -0.10 -1.48
N LEU A 92 -1.83 -0.40 -1.23
CA LEU A 92 -2.58 -1.39 -2.00
C LEU A 92 -2.73 -0.97 -3.47
N ALA A 93 -3.18 0.26 -3.74
CA ALA A 93 -3.33 0.77 -5.09
C ALA A 93 -2.00 0.78 -5.86
N ALA A 94 -0.93 1.31 -5.26
CA ALA A 94 0.40 1.36 -5.87
C ALA A 94 0.96 -0.04 -6.18
N SER A 95 0.75 -1.03 -5.28
CA SER A 95 1.24 -2.39 -5.47
C SER A 95 0.46 -3.18 -6.54
N ILE A 96 -0.80 -2.80 -6.81
CA ILE A 96 -1.62 -3.40 -7.87
C ILE A 96 -1.29 -2.73 -9.21
N VAL A 97 -1.27 -1.39 -9.24
CA VAL A 97 -1.01 -0.60 -10.46
C VAL A 97 0.44 -0.73 -10.95
N GLY A 98 1.40 -0.79 -10.01
CA GLY A 98 2.82 -0.79 -10.34
C GLY A 98 3.67 -1.57 -9.35
N ILE A 99 4.78 -0.96 -8.94
CA ILE A 99 5.69 -1.44 -7.90
C ILE A 99 5.67 -0.42 -6.77
N VAL A 100 5.18 -0.84 -5.59
CA VAL A 100 5.18 0.03 -4.42
C VAL A 100 6.57 0.08 -3.78
N VAL A 101 6.98 1.28 -3.38
CA VAL A 101 8.24 1.53 -2.65
C VAL A 101 7.87 2.17 -1.30
N PRO A 102 7.59 1.36 -0.27
CA PRO A 102 7.30 1.90 1.06
C PRO A 102 8.57 2.48 1.66
N ILE A 103 8.48 3.70 2.19
CA ILE A 103 9.60 4.45 2.75
C ILE A 103 9.33 4.78 4.21
N ASP A 104 10.33 4.58 5.06
CA ASP A 104 10.26 4.94 6.47
C ASP A 104 10.19 6.48 6.64
N LYS A 105 9.14 6.94 7.30
CA LYS A 105 8.90 8.36 7.58
C LYS A 105 9.92 9.01 8.53
N GLU A 106 10.69 8.20 9.27
CA GLU A 106 11.71 8.70 10.20
C GLU A 106 13.06 8.95 9.52
N LEU A 107 13.22 8.58 8.25
CA LEU A 107 14.43 8.84 7.47
C LEU A 107 14.65 10.35 7.24
N HIS A 108 15.92 10.71 7.07
CA HIS A 108 16.27 12.05 6.59
C HIS A 108 15.85 12.26 5.14
N SER A 109 15.60 13.49 4.74
CA SER A 109 15.19 13.84 3.37
C SER A 109 16.16 13.34 2.30
N ASP A 110 17.45 13.40 2.57
CA ASP A 110 18.49 12.92 1.65
C ASP A 110 18.40 11.42 1.39
N ASP A 111 18.11 10.63 2.43
CA ASP A 111 17.92 9.18 2.29
C ASP A 111 16.65 8.86 1.48
N VAL A 112 15.57 9.59 1.76
CA VAL A 112 14.30 9.43 1.02
C VAL A 112 14.51 9.74 -0.46
N ILE A 113 15.17 10.85 -0.79
CA ILE A 113 15.49 11.24 -2.16
C ILE A 113 16.40 10.21 -2.82
N ASN A 114 17.43 9.73 -2.11
CA ASN A 114 18.29 8.68 -2.61
C ASN A 114 17.51 7.40 -2.93
N PHE A 115 16.56 7.00 -2.08
CA PHE A 115 15.72 5.82 -2.36
C PHE A 115 14.80 6.05 -3.55
N MET A 116 14.26 7.24 -3.70
CA MET A 116 13.46 7.60 -4.88
C MET A 116 14.28 7.57 -6.16
N ASN A 117 15.51 8.07 -6.14
CA ASN A 117 16.43 8.04 -7.29
C ASN A 117 16.83 6.60 -7.64
N VAL A 118 17.34 5.83 -6.65
CA VAL A 118 17.74 4.43 -6.85
C VAL A 118 16.58 3.55 -7.30
N SER A 119 15.38 3.78 -6.75
CA SER A 119 14.18 3.07 -7.19
C SER A 119 13.60 3.62 -8.49
N GLU A 120 14.09 4.74 -9.02
CA GLU A 120 13.51 5.46 -10.17
C GLU A 120 12.00 5.72 -10.00
N SER A 121 11.57 6.04 -8.77
CA SER A 121 10.16 6.29 -8.47
C SER A 121 9.62 7.47 -9.28
N LYS A 122 8.44 7.29 -9.87
CA LYS A 122 7.77 8.29 -10.71
C LYS A 122 6.72 9.09 -9.95
N CYS A 123 6.36 8.62 -8.77
CA CYS A 123 5.40 9.27 -7.90
C CYS A 123 5.75 8.96 -6.44
N ILE A 124 5.42 9.89 -5.56
CA ILE A 124 5.40 9.67 -4.12
C ILE A 124 4.06 10.13 -3.54
N LEU A 125 3.41 9.24 -2.78
CA LEU A 125 2.23 9.58 -1.98
C LEU A 125 2.65 9.71 -0.52
N GLY A 126 2.23 10.79 0.14
CA GLY A 126 2.64 10.97 1.53
C GLY A 126 1.89 12.07 2.27
N ASP A 127 2.13 12.14 3.58
CA ASP A 127 1.63 13.25 4.38
C ASP A 127 2.45 14.53 4.13
N ASN A 128 1.81 15.68 4.32
CA ASN A 128 2.38 16.99 4.05
C ASN A 128 3.73 17.22 4.76
N LYS A 129 3.87 16.72 6.01
CA LYS A 129 5.10 16.85 6.79
C LYS A 129 6.30 16.21 6.08
N ASN A 130 6.13 14.99 5.56
CA ASN A 130 7.19 14.27 4.87
C ASN A 130 7.45 14.83 3.47
N LEU A 131 6.41 15.18 2.71
CA LEU A 131 6.58 15.77 1.39
C LEU A 131 7.27 17.14 1.43
N LYS A 132 6.99 17.96 2.44
CA LYS A 132 7.73 19.24 2.63
C LYS A 132 9.22 19.04 2.85
N LYS A 133 9.61 18.08 3.70
CA LYS A 133 11.03 17.75 3.91
C LYS A 133 11.74 17.35 2.61
N ILE A 134 11.05 16.58 1.74
CA ILE A 134 11.60 16.20 0.45
C ILE A 134 11.72 17.42 -0.46
N ASN A 135 10.71 18.30 -0.47
CA ASN A 135 10.69 19.48 -1.30
C ASN A 135 11.80 20.48 -0.95
N GLU A 136 12.26 20.53 0.31
CA GLU A 136 13.39 21.35 0.75
C GLU A 136 14.71 20.96 0.06
N ASN A 137 14.82 19.76 -0.48
CA ASN A 137 15.99 19.24 -1.18
C ASN A 137 15.62 18.70 -2.59
N ILE A 138 14.58 19.26 -3.20
CA ILE A 138 14.02 18.77 -4.47
C ILE A 138 15.02 18.80 -5.62
N GLU A 139 16.03 19.67 -5.54
CA GLU A 139 17.09 19.78 -6.53
C GLU A 139 17.94 18.52 -6.65
N LYS A 140 18.00 17.69 -5.59
CA LYS A 140 18.71 16.39 -5.56
C LYS A 140 17.89 15.26 -6.20
N LEU A 141 16.60 15.47 -6.46
CA LEU A 141 15.76 14.50 -7.12
C LEU A 141 16.08 14.48 -8.63
N GLU A 142 16.52 13.32 -9.14
CA GLU A 142 16.96 13.18 -10.55
C GLU A 142 15.80 13.34 -11.52
N ASN A 143 14.66 12.70 -11.24
CA ASN A 143 13.48 12.82 -12.08
C ASN A 143 12.64 14.04 -11.68
N LYS A 144 12.76 15.13 -12.44
CA LYS A 144 12.04 16.39 -12.20
C LYS A 144 10.53 16.32 -12.53
N GLU A 145 10.09 15.26 -13.20
CA GLU A 145 8.67 15.02 -13.52
C GLU A 145 7.98 14.15 -12.46
N THR A 146 8.67 13.83 -11.35
CA THR A 146 8.07 13.04 -10.27
C THR A 146 6.82 13.72 -9.73
N LEU A 147 5.72 12.97 -9.65
CA LEU A 147 4.47 13.43 -9.06
C LEU A 147 4.51 13.32 -7.53
N PHE A 148 3.95 14.31 -6.85
CA PHE A 148 3.78 14.35 -5.40
C PHE A 148 2.30 14.35 -5.09
N ILE A 149 1.77 13.29 -4.47
CA ILE A 149 0.37 13.21 -4.05
C ILE A 149 0.29 13.40 -2.54
N ASP A 150 -0.14 14.59 -2.12
CA ASP A 150 -0.18 15.01 -0.72
C ASP A 150 -1.50 14.60 -0.06
N PHE A 151 -1.43 13.84 1.03
CA PHE A 151 -2.57 13.38 1.81
C PHE A 151 -3.35 14.51 2.48
N ASP A 152 -2.73 15.65 2.72
CA ASP A 152 -3.28 16.76 3.50
C ASP A 152 -3.59 17.99 2.64
N SER A 153 -3.03 18.10 1.43
CA SER A 153 -3.25 19.24 0.53
C SER A 153 -4.67 19.20 -0.08
N LYS A 154 -5.23 20.38 -0.22
CA LYS A 154 -6.50 20.63 -0.93
C LYS A 154 -6.30 21.29 -2.30
N ILE A 155 -5.06 21.64 -2.63
CA ILE A 155 -4.71 22.31 -3.88
C ILE A 155 -3.83 21.42 -4.74
N GLN A 156 -3.84 21.66 -6.05
CA GLN A 156 -2.95 21.05 -7.04
C GLN A 156 -2.22 22.15 -7.79
N GLU A 157 -0.90 21.99 -7.96
CA GLU A 157 -0.08 22.91 -8.72
C GLU A 157 1.15 22.18 -9.27
N GLY A 158 1.34 22.25 -10.59
CA GLY A 158 2.44 21.53 -11.26
C GLY A 158 2.41 20.04 -10.95
N ASN A 159 3.50 19.53 -10.37
CA ASN A 159 3.64 18.12 -10.00
C ASN A 159 3.05 17.79 -8.61
N LEU A 160 2.58 18.78 -7.85
CA LEU A 160 1.90 18.57 -6.57
C LEU A 160 0.41 18.35 -6.81
N LEU A 161 -0.07 17.18 -6.43
CA LEU A 161 -1.46 16.75 -6.55
C LEU A 161 -2.09 16.58 -5.17
N SER A 162 -3.37 16.91 -5.04
CA SER A 162 -4.15 16.61 -3.83
C SER A 162 -4.67 15.18 -3.85
N PHE A 163 -4.43 14.44 -2.77
CA PHE A 163 -4.97 13.09 -2.61
C PHE A 163 -6.51 13.07 -2.70
N GLU A 164 -7.19 14.04 -2.09
CA GLU A 164 -8.65 14.12 -2.12
C GLU A 164 -9.18 14.32 -3.54
N ILE A 165 -8.54 15.21 -4.31
CA ILE A 165 -8.91 15.46 -5.71
C ILE A 165 -8.63 14.21 -6.58
N GLN A 166 -7.50 13.52 -6.34
CA GLN A 166 -7.21 12.26 -7.06
C GLN A 166 -8.22 11.16 -6.74
N MET A 167 -8.66 11.06 -5.48
CA MET A 167 -9.70 10.12 -5.08
C MET A 167 -11.05 10.43 -5.76
N GLU A 168 -11.45 11.71 -5.79
CA GLU A 168 -12.67 12.14 -6.47
C GLU A 168 -12.60 11.89 -7.98
N LYS A 169 -11.47 12.26 -8.62
CA LYS A 169 -11.21 11.96 -10.04
C LYS A 169 -11.37 10.47 -10.35
N GLY A 170 -10.74 9.62 -9.53
CA GLY A 170 -10.83 8.17 -9.72
C GLY A 170 -12.24 7.63 -9.55
N LYS A 171 -13.02 8.14 -8.57
CA LYS A 171 -14.44 7.76 -8.40
C LYS A 171 -15.27 8.13 -9.61
N ASN A 172 -15.14 9.36 -10.09
CA ASN A 172 -15.87 9.83 -11.26
C ASN A 172 -15.56 8.97 -12.50
N LEU A 173 -14.27 8.66 -12.74
CA LEU A 173 -13.87 7.79 -13.85
C LEU A 173 -14.51 6.39 -13.75
N VAL A 174 -14.55 5.81 -12.56
CA VAL A 174 -15.21 4.50 -12.33
C VAL A 174 -16.71 4.59 -12.58
N GLU A 175 -17.39 5.65 -12.11
CA GLU A 175 -18.81 5.89 -12.33
C GLU A 175 -19.14 6.12 -13.81
N GLU A 176 -18.21 6.71 -14.57
CA GLU A 176 -18.28 6.88 -16.03
C GLU A 176 -18.00 5.58 -16.81
N GLY A 177 -17.69 4.48 -16.10
CA GLY A 177 -17.49 3.17 -16.70
C GLY A 177 -16.04 2.81 -17.02
N ASN A 178 -15.05 3.54 -16.50
CA ASN A 178 -13.64 3.12 -16.59
C ASN A 178 -13.42 1.84 -15.78
N THR A 179 -12.83 0.83 -16.44
CA THR A 179 -12.55 -0.50 -15.87
C THR A 179 -11.06 -0.88 -15.93
N ASP A 180 -10.19 0.08 -16.16
CA ASP A 180 -8.77 -0.22 -16.39
C ASP A 180 -8.09 -0.82 -15.16
N PHE A 181 -8.45 -0.38 -13.95
CA PHE A 181 -7.97 -0.99 -12.72
C PHE A 181 -8.46 -2.44 -12.57
N ASP A 182 -9.72 -2.71 -12.90
CA ASP A 182 -10.30 -4.06 -12.79
C ASP A 182 -9.68 -5.04 -13.79
N LYS A 183 -9.27 -4.57 -14.95
CA LYS A 183 -8.57 -5.36 -15.99
C LYS A 183 -7.13 -5.70 -15.63
N ILE A 184 -6.53 -5.11 -14.60
CA ILE A 184 -5.17 -5.45 -14.20
C ILE A 184 -5.11 -6.91 -13.76
N ILE A 185 -4.28 -7.69 -14.45
CA ILE A 185 -3.92 -9.05 -14.05
C ILE A 185 -2.61 -8.96 -13.29
N VAL A 186 -2.66 -9.22 -11.99
CA VAL A 186 -1.47 -9.22 -11.13
C VAL A 186 -0.79 -10.57 -11.22
N ASN A 187 0.41 -10.63 -11.80
CA ASN A 187 1.27 -11.79 -11.67
C ASN A 187 1.86 -11.82 -10.25
N PRO A 188 1.53 -12.83 -9.42
CA PRO A 188 1.92 -12.85 -8.02
C PRO A 188 3.43 -13.03 -7.79
N ASP A 189 4.17 -13.48 -8.81
CA ASP A 189 5.59 -13.82 -8.71
C ASP A 189 6.52 -12.72 -9.25
N GLU A 190 5.96 -11.68 -9.86
CA GLU A 190 6.72 -10.52 -10.30
C GLU A 190 7.07 -9.58 -9.14
N LEU A 191 8.13 -8.78 -9.32
CA LEU A 191 8.46 -7.69 -8.42
C LEU A 191 7.29 -6.70 -8.31
N LYS A 192 6.76 -6.54 -7.11
CA LYS A 192 5.66 -5.60 -6.81
C LYS A 192 5.91 -4.74 -5.58
N ILE A 193 6.87 -5.13 -4.75
CA ILE A 193 7.27 -4.38 -3.55
C ILE A 193 8.78 -4.25 -3.55
N LEU A 194 9.29 -3.01 -3.47
CA LEU A 194 10.72 -2.72 -3.31
C LEU A 194 10.93 -2.06 -1.95
N LEU A 195 11.43 -2.82 -0.99
CA LEU A 195 11.63 -2.38 0.39
C LEU A 195 13.11 -2.07 0.64
N PHE A 196 13.41 -0.86 1.09
CA PHE A 196 14.77 -0.50 1.48
C PHE A 196 15.04 -0.85 2.94
N THR A 197 16.18 -1.46 3.20
CA THR A 197 16.67 -1.74 4.55
C THR A 197 17.97 -1.01 4.80
N SER A 198 18.19 -0.56 6.04
CA SER A 198 19.48 -0.01 6.47
C SER A 198 20.54 -1.11 6.38
N GLY A 199 21.36 -1.06 5.33
CA GLY A 199 22.45 -2.02 5.16
C GLY A 199 23.53 -1.83 6.23
N THR A 200 24.07 -2.93 6.77
CA THR A 200 25.20 -2.92 7.70
C THR A 200 26.47 -2.26 7.13
N THR A 201 26.51 -2.01 5.83
CA THR A 201 27.63 -1.41 5.08
C THR A 201 27.44 0.08 4.76
N GLY A 202 26.44 0.74 5.35
CA GLY A 202 26.14 2.16 5.10
C GLY A 202 25.39 2.46 3.81
N ASN A 203 25.31 1.55 2.85
CA ASN A 203 24.51 1.70 1.64
C ASN A 203 23.18 0.96 1.81
N ALA A 204 22.09 1.65 1.53
CA ALA A 204 20.75 1.04 1.52
C ALA A 204 20.66 -0.10 0.51
N LYS A 205 20.07 -1.21 0.91
CA LYS A 205 19.83 -2.36 0.05
C LYS A 205 18.33 -2.45 -0.26
N GLY A 206 18.00 -2.52 -1.54
CA GLY A 206 16.63 -2.76 -2.00
C GLY A 206 16.31 -4.26 -1.96
N VAL A 207 15.34 -4.65 -1.13
CA VAL A 207 14.79 -6.01 -1.10
C VAL A 207 13.63 -6.08 -2.07
N CYS A 208 13.77 -6.94 -3.08
CA CYS A 208 12.76 -7.17 -4.11
C CYS A 208 11.79 -8.26 -3.66
N LEU A 209 10.52 -7.94 -3.49
CA LEU A 209 9.49 -8.87 -3.07
C LEU A 209 8.36 -8.96 -4.10
N SER A 210 7.86 -10.18 -4.27
CA SER A 210 6.61 -10.40 -4.99
C SER A 210 5.41 -10.33 -4.04
N GLN A 211 4.20 -10.18 -4.58
CA GLN A 211 3.00 -10.23 -3.75
C GLN A 211 2.79 -11.62 -3.15
N ARG A 212 3.22 -12.69 -3.83
CA ARG A 212 3.19 -14.05 -3.26
C ARG A 212 4.04 -14.16 -2.00
N ASN A 213 5.19 -13.50 -1.92
CA ASN A 213 6.02 -13.53 -0.71
C ASN A 213 5.24 -13.01 0.51
N ILE A 214 4.55 -11.87 0.35
CA ILE A 214 3.76 -11.27 1.42
C ILE A 214 2.53 -12.11 1.74
N CYS A 215 1.78 -12.55 0.72
CA CYS A 215 0.59 -13.39 0.91
C CYS A 215 0.94 -14.71 1.61
N SER A 216 2.04 -15.36 1.24
CA SER A 216 2.50 -16.59 1.90
C SER A 216 2.83 -16.38 3.39
N ASN A 217 3.43 -15.23 3.72
CA ASN A 217 3.71 -14.86 5.11
C ASN A 217 2.40 -14.64 5.90
N ILE A 218 1.43 -13.90 5.33
CA ILE A 218 0.11 -13.70 5.93
C ILE A 218 -0.58 -15.05 6.18
N LEU A 219 -0.59 -15.94 5.21
CA LEU A 219 -1.20 -17.27 5.32
C LEU A 219 -0.52 -18.13 6.39
N SER A 220 0.80 -18.04 6.49
CA SER A 220 1.58 -18.76 7.51
C SER A 220 1.22 -18.29 8.93
N ILE A 221 1.10 -16.97 9.13
CA ILE A 221 0.69 -16.39 10.42
C ILE A 221 -0.75 -16.82 10.74
N TYR A 222 -1.67 -16.70 9.78
CA TYR A 222 -3.07 -17.11 9.96
C TYR A 222 -3.21 -18.61 10.26
N GLY A 223 -2.37 -19.43 9.65
CA GLY A 223 -2.32 -20.87 9.93
C GLY A 223 -2.00 -21.22 11.38
N ILE A 224 -1.24 -20.36 12.06
CA ILE A 224 -0.80 -20.57 13.46
C ILE A 224 -1.69 -19.81 14.44
N VAL A 225 -2.01 -18.55 14.13
CA VAL A 225 -2.78 -17.65 14.99
C VAL A 225 -4.26 -17.76 14.67
N LYS A 226 -5.06 -18.18 15.66
CA LYS A 226 -6.50 -18.24 15.49
C LYS A 226 -7.12 -16.84 15.54
N VAL A 227 -7.27 -16.23 14.39
CA VAL A 227 -7.96 -14.95 14.25
C VAL A 227 -9.47 -15.19 14.19
N LYS A 228 -10.23 -14.51 15.05
CA LYS A 228 -11.70 -14.57 15.08
C LYS A 228 -12.27 -13.33 14.38
N ARG A 229 -13.50 -13.46 13.90
CA ARG A 229 -14.24 -12.34 13.27
C ARG A 229 -14.54 -11.16 14.20
N SER A 230 -14.41 -11.35 15.51
CA SER A 230 -14.58 -10.33 16.55
C SER A 230 -13.28 -9.64 16.93
N ASP A 231 -12.14 -10.14 16.47
CA ASP A 231 -10.84 -9.61 16.85
C ASP A 231 -10.59 -8.26 16.18
N LEU A 232 -9.97 -7.37 16.92
CA LEU A 232 -9.56 -6.06 16.46
C LEU A 232 -8.03 -5.96 16.56
N PHE A 233 -7.38 -5.65 15.44
CA PHE A 233 -5.94 -5.42 15.41
C PHE A 233 -5.65 -3.93 15.57
N PHE A 234 -4.79 -3.61 16.51
CA PHE A 234 -4.37 -2.24 16.76
C PHE A 234 -3.01 -2.00 16.11
N SER A 235 -2.96 -1.11 15.11
CA SER A 235 -1.73 -0.80 14.39
C SER A 235 -0.93 0.27 15.13
N ILE A 236 0.09 -0.15 15.90
CA ILE A 236 1.00 0.73 16.65
C ILE A 236 2.34 0.84 15.93
N LEU A 237 2.85 -0.30 15.46
CA LEU A 237 4.13 -0.34 14.75
C LEU A 237 4.00 0.30 13.36
N PRO A 238 5.09 0.87 12.84
CA PRO A 238 5.12 1.32 11.44
C PRO A 238 4.69 0.21 10.48
N ILE A 239 3.92 0.58 9.46
CA ILE A 239 3.36 -0.37 8.47
C ILE A 239 4.14 -0.41 7.15
N HIS A 240 5.31 0.24 7.10
CA HIS A 240 6.25 0.20 5.98
C HIS A 240 7.21 -0.97 6.06
#